data_4fc712ae3bbe7011d38255c9e0fbfcc5
#
_entry.id   4fc712ae3bbe7011d38255c9e0fbfcc5
#
_cell.length_a   1.000
_cell.length_b   1.000
_cell.length_c   1.000
_cell.angle_alpha   90.00
_cell.angle_beta   90.00
_cell.angle_gamma   90.00
#
_symmetry.space_group_name_H-M   'P 1'
#
loop_
_entity.id
_entity.type
_entity.pdbx_description
1 polymer ?
#
loop_
_entity_poly.entity_id
_entity_poly.type
_entity_poly.pdbx_seq_one_letter_code
_entity_poly.pdbx_strand_id
1 'polypeptide(L)'
;MKIMFSAGEASGDTHGASVAKALSQIDSNIEMFGMGGTLMEQAGVRIVYDIKNLGVIGIVEIIKSLPKFFKLRTYLKRVMLKEKPDVLVCIDYPGFNMKLAEVAHQLGIPVLYYIAPTIWAWHSSRGKTIKKFVTKVASIFPFEAEAYRKFNCDVEFVGHPLVDIVHPSMTKEEAMDYFGARPEAKRVLLMPGSRKQEVLSLLDVMLESGERLLQSHEDVQFFLPRAHTIERSELEAFINERNVPVTITEDYTYDLMQICDVCLAASGTATLETAMMELPTVLLYKVSPITYGIGKMVVNLTHVGLPNIVAGKEVIPELLQDDVSVDAIVNTVLPLLDDLQVNQHMRSELRNVKEKLGESGAVNRVAQLIYDLGKEKTNE
;
A
#
# COMPACT_ATOMS: atom_id res chain seq x y z
N MET A 1 12.84 4.03 28.28
CA MET A 1 11.62 3.43 27.74
C MET A 1 11.98 2.32 26.79
N LYS A 2 11.24 1.19 26.84
CA LYS A 2 11.46 0.03 25.96
C LYS A 2 10.27 -0.20 25.06
N ILE A 3 10.48 -0.25 23.76
CA ILE A 3 9.44 -0.44 22.76
C ILE A 3 9.67 -1.73 22.00
N MET A 4 8.66 -2.59 21.97
CA MET A 4 8.68 -3.82 21.18
C MET A 4 7.90 -3.66 19.90
N PHE A 5 8.50 -3.97 18.75
CA PHE A 5 7.84 -3.96 17.44
C PHE A 5 7.46 -5.38 17.00
N SER A 6 6.38 -5.45 16.22
CA SER A 6 5.96 -6.66 15.51
C SER A 6 5.50 -6.33 14.10
N ALA A 7 6.40 -6.49 13.14
CA ALA A 7 6.15 -6.41 11.70
C ALA A 7 6.43 -7.78 11.08
N GLY A 8 5.51 -8.32 10.30
CA GLY A 8 5.59 -9.70 9.76
C GLY A 8 5.91 -9.79 8.28
N GLU A 9 5.97 -8.66 7.57
CA GLU A 9 6.17 -8.57 6.12
C GLU A 9 7.12 -7.43 5.76
N ALA A 10 7.63 -7.42 4.53
CA ALA A 10 8.57 -6.41 4.05
C ALA A 10 8.01 -4.98 4.12
N SER A 11 6.72 -4.80 3.80
CA SER A 11 6.02 -3.52 3.95
C SER A 11 6.00 -3.05 5.41
N GLY A 12 5.70 -3.96 6.33
CA GLY A 12 5.73 -3.69 7.77
C GLY A 12 7.14 -3.33 8.27
N ASP A 13 8.20 -3.95 7.71
CA ASP A 13 9.59 -3.61 8.01
C ASP A 13 9.93 -2.18 7.58
N THR A 14 9.49 -1.77 6.39
CA THR A 14 9.66 -0.40 5.88
C THR A 14 8.97 0.63 6.79
N HIS A 15 7.71 0.39 7.15
CA HIS A 15 6.97 1.27 8.04
C HIS A 15 7.56 1.29 9.46
N GLY A 16 7.96 0.14 9.98
CA GLY A 16 8.62 0.01 11.27
C GLY A 16 9.94 0.76 11.35
N ALA A 17 10.75 0.69 10.29
CA ALA A 17 12.00 1.42 10.18
C ALA A 17 11.79 2.95 10.21
N SER A 18 10.78 3.44 9.48
CA SER A 18 10.44 4.87 9.47
C SER A 18 9.99 5.35 10.85
N VAL A 19 9.13 4.59 11.53
CA VAL A 19 8.66 4.90 12.89
C VAL A 19 9.81 4.84 13.90
N ALA A 20 10.71 3.86 13.79
CA ALA A 20 11.88 3.73 14.68
C ALA A 20 12.83 4.94 14.55
N LYS A 21 13.08 5.40 13.33
CA LYS A 21 13.86 6.64 13.09
C LYS A 21 13.21 7.85 13.73
N ALA A 22 11.89 8.02 13.57
CA ALA A 22 11.15 9.14 14.16
C ALA A 22 11.16 9.07 15.71
N LEU A 23 11.01 7.90 16.31
CA LEU A 23 11.13 7.70 17.76
C LEU A 23 12.54 8.08 18.29
N SER A 24 13.60 7.70 17.59
CA SER A 24 14.97 8.09 17.94
C SER A 24 15.21 9.59 17.90
N GLN A 25 14.45 10.34 17.08
CA GLN A 25 14.47 11.81 17.04
C GLN A 25 13.74 12.44 18.25
N ILE A 26 12.70 11.76 18.79
CA ILE A 26 11.98 12.22 19.98
C ILE A 26 12.84 11.98 21.24
N ASP A 27 13.41 10.79 21.38
CA ASP A 27 14.26 10.44 22.53
C ASP A 27 15.27 9.36 22.11
N SER A 28 16.55 9.72 22.06
CA SER A 28 17.64 8.84 21.66
C SER A 28 17.93 7.70 22.67
N ASN A 29 17.33 7.74 23.86
CA ASN A 29 17.49 6.71 24.90
C ASN A 29 16.42 5.60 24.82
N ILE A 30 15.57 5.61 23.83
CA ILE A 30 14.55 4.56 23.62
C ILE A 30 15.25 3.27 23.19
N GLU A 31 15.05 2.20 23.94
CA GLU A 31 15.45 0.86 23.54
C GLU A 31 14.37 0.23 22.67
N MET A 32 14.70 -0.03 21.41
CA MET A 32 13.79 -0.64 20.43
C MET A 32 14.22 -2.06 20.10
N PHE A 33 13.29 -2.99 20.13
CA PHE A 33 13.54 -4.38 19.73
C PHE A 33 12.26 -5.03 19.20
N GLY A 34 12.39 -6.17 18.51
CA GLY A 34 11.19 -6.87 18.08
C GLY A 34 11.36 -7.80 16.89
N MET A 35 10.24 -8.15 16.30
CA MET A 35 10.15 -8.89 15.05
C MET A 35 10.13 -7.89 13.89
N GLY A 36 11.04 -8.03 12.95
CA GLY A 36 11.20 -7.15 11.79
C GLY A 36 12.27 -7.68 10.85
N GLY A 37 12.71 -6.85 9.94
CA GLY A 37 13.71 -7.18 8.93
C GLY A 37 14.91 -6.24 8.97
N THR A 38 15.63 -6.22 7.86
CA THR A 38 16.89 -5.47 7.70
C THR A 38 16.71 -3.95 7.81
N LEU A 39 15.58 -3.40 7.35
CA LEU A 39 15.37 -1.95 7.40
C LEU A 39 15.14 -1.47 8.83
N MET A 40 14.39 -2.21 9.64
CA MET A 40 14.22 -1.91 11.07
C MET A 40 15.56 -2.06 11.82
N GLU A 41 16.36 -3.09 11.50
CA GLU A 41 17.69 -3.26 12.08
C GLU A 41 18.59 -2.05 11.80
N GLN A 42 18.63 -1.58 10.54
CA GLN A 42 19.36 -0.37 10.15
C GLN A 42 18.83 0.91 10.81
N ALA A 43 17.55 0.92 11.19
CA ALA A 43 16.94 2.01 11.95
C ALA A 43 17.15 1.94 13.47
N GLY A 44 17.99 1.01 13.96
CA GLY A 44 18.36 0.87 15.37
C GLY A 44 17.46 -0.07 16.18
N VAL A 45 16.59 -0.84 15.56
CA VAL A 45 15.77 -1.86 16.23
C VAL A 45 16.57 -3.16 16.37
N ARG A 46 16.75 -3.66 17.59
CA ARG A 46 17.37 -4.96 17.85
C ARG A 46 16.42 -6.08 17.43
N ILE A 47 16.72 -6.76 16.33
CA ILE A 47 15.89 -7.83 15.79
C ILE A 47 16.03 -9.09 16.66
N VAL A 48 14.93 -9.49 17.30
CA VAL A 48 14.84 -10.74 18.08
C VAL A 48 14.30 -11.89 17.26
N TYR A 49 13.60 -11.58 16.15
CA TYR A 49 13.13 -12.56 15.17
C TYR A 49 13.08 -11.92 13.77
N ASP A 50 13.88 -12.46 12.86
CA ASP A 50 13.97 -11.96 11.49
C ASP A 50 12.82 -12.52 10.64
N ILE A 51 12.08 -11.64 9.94
CA ILE A 51 10.95 -11.99 9.08
C ILE A 51 11.34 -12.84 7.87
N LYS A 52 12.60 -12.84 7.45
CA LYS A 52 13.12 -13.78 6.43
C LYS A 52 12.83 -15.23 6.81
N ASN A 53 12.79 -15.52 8.12
CA ASN A 53 12.47 -16.85 8.63
C ASN A 53 10.98 -17.22 8.50
N LEU A 54 10.08 -16.27 8.21
CA LEU A 54 8.66 -16.58 8.00
C LEU A 54 8.40 -17.24 6.65
N GLY A 55 9.21 -16.93 5.64
CA GLY A 55 9.06 -17.41 4.27
C GLY A 55 7.95 -16.67 3.52
N VAL A 56 7.88 -16.87 2.21
CA VAL A 56 6.76 -16.41 1.37
C VAL A 56 5.58 -17.36 1.62
N ILE A 57 4.46 -16.86 2.12
CA ILE A 57 3.32 -17.68 2.54
C ILE A 57 2.20 -17.56 1.52
N GLY A 58 2.01 -18.62 0.72
CA GLY A 58 0.77 -18.85 -0.05
C GLY A 58 -0.35 -19.39 0.84
N ILE A 59 -1.61 -19.35 0.36
CA ILE A 59 -2.80 -19.77 1.13
C ILE A 59 -2.67 -21.21 1.63
N VAL A 60 -2.11 -22.14 0.83
CA VAL A 60 -1.91 -23.54 1.20
C VAL A 60 -0.81 -23.70 2.24
N GLU A 61 0.19 -22.83 2.23
CA GLU A 61 1.32 -22.82 3.16
C GLU A 61 0.96 -22.25 4.53
N ILE A 62 -0.08 -21.41 4.61
CA ILE A 62 -0.59 -20.87 5.89
C ILE A 62 -1.00 -22.01 6.83
N ILE A 63 -1.74 -23.03 6.32
CA ILE A 63 -2.20 -24.15 7.14
C ILE A 63 -1.02 -25.00 7.64
N LYS A 64 -0.01 -25.25 6.81
CA LYS A 64 1.21 -25.97 7.18
C LYS A 64 2.09 -25.19 8.17
N SER A 65 1.96 -23.86 8.18
CA SER A 65 2.77 -22.95 9.01
C SER A 65 2.15 -22.66 10.38
N LEU A 66 0.92 -23.09 10.67
CA LEU A 66 0.26 -22.87 11.97
C LEU A 66 1.13 -23.26 13.18
N PRO A 67 1.81 -24.44 13.23
CA PRO A 67 2.68 -24.78 14.34
C PRO A 67 3.85 -23.82 14.52
N LYS A 68 4.38 -23.26 13.42
CA LYS A 68 5.45 -22.26 13.42
C LYS A 68 4.96 -20.94 14.05
N PHE A 69 3.77 -20.50 13.71
CA PHE A 69 3.16 -19.31 14.32
C PHE A 69 2.89 -19.46 15.82
N PHE A 70 2.44 -20.64 16.26
CA PHE A 70 2.28 -20.92 17.70
C PHE A 70 3.62 -20.89 18.44
N LYS A 71 4.67 -21.49 17.88
CA LYS A 71 6.02 -21.43 18.44
C LYS A 71 6.55 -20.01 18.49
N LEU A 72 6.39 -19.23 17.43
CA LEU A 72 6.79 -17.83 17.35
C LEU A 72 6.06 -16.99 18.41
N ARG A 73 4.74 -17.12 18.53
CA ARG A 73 3.96 -16.42 19.54
C ARG A 73 4.46 -16.75 20.97
N THR A 74 4.74 -18.02 21.24
CA THR A 74 5.30 -18.45 22.53
C THR A 74 6.68 -17.90 22.78
N TYR A 75 7.52 -17.82 21.75
CA TYR A 75 8.83 -17.21 21.82
C TYR A 75 8.74 -15.72 22.14
N LEU A 76 7.94 -14.98 21.39
CA LEU A 76 7.76 -13.53 21.61
C LEU A 76 7.12 -13.24 22.99
N LYS A 77 6.21 -14.10 23.48
CA LYS A 77 5.71 -14.01 24.87
C LYS A 77 6.85 -14.11 25.89
N ARG A 78 7.81 -15.03 25.69
CA ARG A 78 8.98 -15.15 26.57
C ARG A 78 9.87 -13.90 26.50
N VAL A 79 10.02 -13.33 25.31
CA VAL A 79 10.74 -12.07 25.11
C VAL A 79 10.07 -10.94 25.89
N MET A 80 8.74 -10.78 25.78
CA MET A 80 7.96 -9.78 26.53
C MET A 80 8.14 -9.93 28.05
N LEU A 81 8.09 -11.16 28.57
CA LEU A 81 8.27 -11.43 29.99
C LEU A 81 9.67 -11.08 30.48
N LYS A 82 10.70 -11.29 29.65
CA LYS A 82 12.09 -11.01 29.96
C LYS A 82 12.42 -9.53 29.86
N GLU A 83 12.06 -8.91 28.74
CA GLU A 83 12.45 -7.53 28.40
C GLU A 83 11.51 -6.50 29.02
N LYS A 84 10.27 -6.87 29.32
CA LYS A 84 9.20 -6.03 29.92
C LYS A 84 9.03 -4.71 29.15
N PRO A 85 8.61 -4.74 27.87
CA PRO A 85 8.43 -3.52 27.10
C PRO A 85 7.31 -2.65 27.70
N ASP A 86 7.48 -1.35 27.57
CA ASP A 86 6.48 -0.36 27.97
C ASP A 86 5.32 -0.30 26.98
N VAL A 87 5.60 -0.57 25.68
CA VAL A 87 4.60 -0.61 24.59
C VAL A 87 4.94 -1.72 23.61
N LEU A 88 3.91 -2.42 23.12
CA LEU A 88 3.97 -3.25 21.91
C LEU A 88 3.39 -2.47 20.73
N VAL A 89 4.16 -2.33 19.66
CA VAL A 89 3.72 -1.74 18.38
C VAL A 89 3.50 -2.86 17.37
N CYS A 90 2.24 -3.11 17.02
CA CYS A 90 1.86 -4.01 15.94
C CYS A 90 1.75 -3.23 14.64
N ILE A 91 2.41 -3.70 13.57
CA ILE A 91 2.37 -3.07 12.25
C ILE A 91 1.83 -4.08 11.25
N ASP A 92 0.66 -3.79 10.66
CA ASP A 92 0.00 -4.67 9.70
C ASP A 92 -0.07 -6.14 10.18
N TYR A 93 -0.01 -7.13 9.28
CA TYR A 93 0.08 -8.57 9.56
C TYR A 93 -1.00 -9.10 10.52
N PRO A 94 -2.29 -8.86 10.24
CA PRO A 94 -3.37 -9.02 11.23
C PRO A 94 -3.57 -10.45 11.71
N GLY A 95 -3.30 -11.45 10.88
CA GLY A 95 -3.43 -12.86 11.25
C GLY A 95 -2.61 -13.25 12.48
N PHE A 96 -1.42 -12.69 12.62
CA PHE A 96 -0.52 -12.93 13.73
C PHE A 96 -0.60 -11.84 14.81
N ASN A 97 -0.56 -10.57 14.41
CA ASN A 97 -0.46 -9.44 15.34
C ASN A 97 -1.69 -9.32 16.25
N MET A 98 -2.89 -9.67 15.81
CA MET A 98 -4.07 -9.73 16.67
C MET A 98 -3.90 -10.75 17.83
N LYS A 99 -3.24 -11.88 17.57
CA LYS A 99 -2.97 -12.89 18.59
C LYS A 99 -1.80 -12.49 19.51
N LEU A 100 -0.86 -11.71 18.99
CA LEU A 100 0.23 -11.15 19.80
C LEU A 100 -0.28 -10.03 20.71
N ALA A 101 -1.18 -9.17 20.21
CA ALA A 101 -1.85 -8.13 20.99
C ALA A 101 -2.64 -8.72 22.18
N GLU A 102 -3.33 -9.85 21.98
CA GLU A 102 -3.99 -10.58 23.06
C GLU A 102 -3.00 -11.01 24.15
N VAL A 103 -1.80 -11.50 23.77
CA VAL A 103 -0.75 -11.89 24.71
C VAL A 103 -0.20 -10.68 25.46
N ALA A 104 0.06 -9.56 24.77
CA ALA A 104 0.56 -8.34 25.38
C ALA A 104 -0.46 -7.77 26.40
N HIS A 105 -1.72 -7.72 26.02
CA HIS A 105 -2.82 -7.29 26.89
C HIS A 105 -2.90 -8.13 28.19
N GLN A 106 -2.76 -9.47 28.09
CA GLN A 106 -2.73 -10.37 29.25
C GLN A 106 -1.54 -10.13 30.17
N LEU A 107 -0.44 -9.56 29.65
CA LEU A 107 0.76 -9.20 30.40
C LEU A 107 0.73 -7.75 30.89
N GLY A 108 -0.38 -7.02 30.68
CA GLY A 108 -0.52 -5.61 31.06
C GLY A 108 0.39 -4.68 30.23
N ILE A 109 0.74 -5.08 28.99
CA ILE A 109 1.53 -4.27 28.07
C ILE A 109 0.57 -3.53 27.15
N PRO A 110 0.56 -2.19 27.10
CA PRO A 110 -0.22 -1.40 26.16
C PRO A 110 0.14 -1.75 24.70
N VAL A 111 -0.86 -1.76 23.83
CA VAL A 111 -0.69 -2.11 22.42
C VAL A 111 -1.12 -0.94 21.55
N LEU A 112 -0.20 -0.44 20.73
CA LEU A 112 -0.53 0.43 19.62
C LEU A 112 -0.56 -0.40 18.33
N TYR A 113 -1.64 -0.27 17.53
CA TYR A 113 -1.76 -0.94 16.24
C TYR A 113 -1.72 0.08 15.11
N TYR A 114 -0.65 0.06 14.35
CA TYR A 114 -0.43 0.88 13.16
C TYR A 114 -0.72 0.07 11.90
N ILE A 115 -1.43 0.64 10.93
CA ILE A 115 -1.96 -0.07 9.75
C ILE A 115 -2.77 -1.30 10.20
N ALA A 116 -3.81 -1.01 10.95
CA ALA A 116 -4.65 -2.02 11.60
C ALA A 116 -5.50 -2.80 10.59
N PRO A 117 -6.09 -3.96 10.97
CA PRO A 117 -6.89 -4.79 10.07
C PRO A 117 -8.02 -4.03 9.37
N THR A 118 -8.24 -4.31 8.11
CA THR A 118 -9.32 -3.76 7.30
C THR A 118 -10.69 -4.27 7.75
N ILE A 119 -11.31 -3.62 8.75
CA ILE A 119 -12.63 -4.03 9.29
C ILE A 119 -13.82 -3.45 8.53
N TRP A 120 -13.60 -2.43 7.72
CA TRP A 120 -14.61 -1.72 6.95
C TRP A 120 -15.04 -2.47 5.68
N ALA A 121 -14.14 -3.31 5.12
CA ALA A 121 -14.40 -4.07 3.90
C ALA A 121 -14.91 -5.49 4.19
N TRP A 122 -14.38 -6.14 5.22
CA TRP A 122 -14.65 -7.53 5.55
C TRP A 122 -14.27 -7.84 7.00
N HIS A 123 -14.87 -8.91 7.58
CA HIS A 123 -14.59 -9.31 8.96
C HIS A 123 -14.73 -8.21 10.03
N SER A 124 -15.83 -7.46 9.98
CA SER A 124 -16.14 -6.42 10.98
C SER A 124 -16.04 -6.90 12.43
N SER A 125 -16.26 -8.22 12.68
CA SER A 125 -16.09 -8.83 14.00
C SER A 125 -14.68 -8.64 14.60
N ARG A 126 -13.65 -8.40 13.78
CA ARG A 126 -12.31 -8.06 14.26
C ARG A 126 -12.27 -6.76 15.06
N GLY A 127 -13.19 -5.81 14.79
CA GLY A 127 -13.32 -4.59 15.58
C GLY A 127 -13.55 -4.86 17.06
N LYS A 128 -14.34 -5.88 17.42
CA LYS A 128 -14.53 -6.32 18.82
C LYS A 128 -13.23 -6.84 19.45
N THR A 129 -12.43 -7.56 18.69
CA THR A 129 -11.14 -8.09 19.15
C THR A 129 -10.13 -6.96 19.35
N ILE A 130 -10.07 -6.01 18.41
CA ILE A 130 -9.23 -4.81 18.52
C ILE A 130 -9.63 -4.02 19.76
N LYS A 131 -10.93 -3.72 19.96
CA LYS A 131 -11.43 -3.03 21.17
C LYS A 131 -11.00 -3.70 22.47
N LYS A 132 -10.92 -5.03 22.47
CA LYS A 132 -10.59 -5.80 23.66
C LYS A 132 -9.10 -5.80 24.00
N PHE A 133 -8.22 -5.85 22.99
CA PHE A 133 -6.80 -6.16 23.19
C PHE A 133 -5.84 -5.06 22.75
N VAL A 134 -6.33 -4.05 22.01
CA VAL A 134 -5.51 -2.95 21.50
C VAL A 134 -5.85 -1.70 22.29
N THR A 135 -4.85 -1.02 22.82
CA THR A 135 -5.01 0.21 23.59
C THR A 135 -5.34 1.39 22.66
N LYS A 136 -4.59 1.55 21.57
CA LYS A 136 -4.78 2.62 20.59
C LYS A 136 -4.55 2.13 19.17
N VAL A 137 -5.38 2.56 18.24
CA VAL A 137 -5.23 2.33 16.79
C VAL A 137 -4.74 3.60 16.13
N ALA A 138 -3.62 3.53 15.41
CA ALA A 138 -3.16 4.58 14.51
C ALA A 138 -3.63 4.25 13.09
N SER A 139 -4.73 4.86 12.67
CA SER A 139 -5.37 4.63 11.37
C SER A 139 -4.77 5.51 10.30
N ILE A 140 -4.58 4.95 9.10
CA ILE A 140 -4.03 5.66 7.93
C ILE A 140 -5.12 6.17 6.98
N PHE A 141 -6.37 5.77 7.19
CA PHE A 141 -7.51 6.26 6.41
C PHE A 141 -8.60 6.85 7.32
N PRO A 142 -9.25 7.96 6.91
CA PRO A 142 -10.28 8.60 7.73
C PRO A 142 -11.53 7.71 7.92
N PHE A 143 -11.97 7.03 6.86
CA PHE A 143 -13.12 6.12 6.90
C PHE A 143 -12.84 4.87 7.78
N GLU A 144 -11.59 4.46 7.87
CA GLU A 144 -11.15 3.37 8.74
C GLU A 144 -11.25 3.78 10.22
N ALA A 145 -10.82 5.00 10.55
CA ALA A 145 -10.99 5.54 11.90
C ALA A 145 -12.47 5.58 12.31
N GLU A 146 -13.37 5.98 11.39
CA GLU A 146 -14.81 5.95 11.63
C GLU A 146 -15.33 4.53 11.88
N ALA A 147 -14.85 3.56 11.09
CA ALA A 147 -15.22 2.16 11.26
C ALA A 147 -14.80 1.63 12.65
N TYR A 148 -13.59 1.96 13.13
CA TYR A 148 -13.13 1.58 14.47
C TYR A 148 -13.92 2.29 15.60
N ARG A 149 -14.29 3.56 15.43
CA ARG A 149 -15.13 4.30 16.39
C ARG A 149 -16.49 3.64 16.63
N LYS A 150 -17.08 3.00 15.61
CA LYS A 150 -18.33 2.22 15.75
C LYS A 150 -18.21 1.04 16.73
N PHE A 151 -17.01 0.56 16.98
CA PHE A 151 -16.71 -0.47 17.99
C PHE A 151 -16.20 0.13 19.31
N ASN A 152 -16.26 1.46 19.48
CA ASN A 152 -15.71 2.18 20.64
C ASN A 152 -14.20 1.93 20.83
N CYS A 153 -13.43 1.69 19.77
CA CYS A 153 -11.98 1.65 19.84
C CYS A 153 -11.44 3.07 20.06
N ASP A 154 -10.34 3.17 20.82
CA ASP A 154 -9.53 4.39 20.82
C ASP A 154 -8.72 4.43 19.53
N VAL A 155 -9.05 5.35 18.64
CA VAL A 155 -8.47 5.44 17.30
C VAL A 155 -8.16 6.87 16.94
N GLU A 156 -6.98 7.07 16.40
CA GLU A 156 -6.52 8.34 15.87
C GLU A 156 -6.18 8.20 14.38
N PHE A 157 -6.70 9.10 13.55
CA PHE A 157 -6.32 9.21 12.17
C PHE A 157 -4.99 9.98 12.08
N VAL A 158 -3.93 9.28 11.73
CA VAL A 158 -2.56 9.83 11.68
C VAL A 158 -2.17 10.35 10.30
N GLY A 159 -3.01 10.16 9.30
CA GLY A 159 -2.69 10.42 7.89
C GLY A 159 -2.03 9.22 7.22
N HIS A 160 -2.01 9.24 5.90
CA HIS A 160 -1.44 8.14 5.12
C HIS A 160 0.07 8.35 4.91
N PRO A 161 0.94 7.34 5.17
CA PRO A 161 2.40 7.49 5.04
C PRO A 161 2.86 7.81 3.62
N LEU A 162 2.10 7.47 2.58
CA LEU A 162 2.42 7.85 1.21
C LEU A 162 2.43 9.37 1.00
N VAL A 163 1.74 10.16 1.82
CA VAL A 163 1.77 11.63 1.71
C VAL A 163 3.19 12.18 1.88
N ASP A 164 4.00 11.50 2.68
CA ASP A 164 5.40 11.86 2.91
C ASP A 164 6.36 11.31 1.83
N ILE A 165 5.94 10.33 1.05
CA ILE A 165 6.81 9.56 0.14
C ILE A 165 6.54 9.92 -1.32
N VAL A 166 5.26 10.10 -1.70
CA VAL A 166 4.84 10.27 -3.09
C VAL A 166 4.97 11.74 -3.49
N HIS A 167 6.12 12.08 -4.00
CA HIS A 167 6.41 13.39 -4.60
C HIS A 167 7.51 13.22 -5.66
N PRO A 168 7.51 14.03 -6.72
CA PRO A 168 8.59 14.01 -7.68
C PRO A 168 9.87 14.55 -7.06
N SER A 169 11.02 14.09 -7.57
CA SER A 169 12.35 14.54 -7.18
C SER A 169 12.98 15.48 -8.22
N MET A 170 12.42 15.50 -9.43
CA MET A 170 12.84 16.32 -10.57
C MET A 170 11.77 17.36 -10.89
N THR A 171 12.15 18.43 -11.55
CA THR A 171 11.19 19.30 -12.26
C THR A 171 10.56 18.55 -13.42
N LYS A 172 9.44 19.04 -13.94
CA LYS A 172 8.76 18.41 -15.07
C LYS A 172 9.63 18.37 -16.32
N GLU A 173 10.41 19.42 -16.56
CA GLU A 173 11.34 19.57 -17.67
C GLU A 173 12.49 18.56 -17.56
N GLU A 174 13.09 18.43 -16.37
CA GLU A 174 14.15 17.45 -16.11
C GLU A 174 13.64 16.01 -16.29
N ALA A 175 12.43 15.72 -15.82
CA ALA A 175 11.82 14.39 -16.00
C ALA A 175 11.53 14.09 -17.47
N MET A 176 11.05 15.07 -18.24
CA MET A 176 10.84 14.89 -19.68
C MET A 176 12.13 14.59 -20.41
N ASP A 177 13.22 15.28 -20.11
CA ASP A 177 14.54 15.04 -20.69
C ASP A 177 15.07 13.66 -20.27
N TYR A 178 14.96 13.31 -18.98
CA TYR A 178 15.45 12.04 -18.44
C TYR A 178 14.78 10.83 -19.09
N PHE A 179 13.46 10.87 -19.28
CA PHE A 179 12.70 9.77 -19.88
C PHE A 179 12.61 9.84 -21.40
N GLY A 180 13.17 10.86 -22.05
CA GLY A 180 13.04 11.08 -23.48
C GLY A 180 11.59 11.32 -23.91
N ALA A 181 10.82 11.97 -23.06
CA ALA A 181 9.43 12.28 -23.33
C ALA A 181 9.31 13.45 -24.29
N ARG A 182 8.56 13.26 -25.40
CA ARG A 182 8.34 14.31 -26.38
C ARG A 182 7.23 15.25 -25.89
N PRO A 183 7.40 16.59 -25.98
CA PRO A 183 6.41 17.57 -25.50
C PRO A 183 5.03 17.41 -26.15
N GLU A 184 4.99 17.10 -27.44
CA GLU A 184 3.74 17.00 -28.22
C GLU A 184 3.08 15.62 -28.11
N ALA A 185 3.81 14.59 -27.68
CA ALA A 185 3.29 13.23 -27.56
C ALA A 185 2.32 13.09 -26.39
N LYS A 186 1.29 12.28 -26.58
CA LYS A 186 0.48 11.74 -25.46
C LYS A 186 1.28 10.67 -24.72
N ARG A 187 1.27 10.69 -23.39
CA ARG A 187 2.09 9.78 -22.56
C ARG A 187 1.20 8.91 -21.69
N VAL A 188 1.27 7.63 -21.94
CA VAL A 188 0.50 6.59 -21.25
C VAL A 188 1.42 5.78 -20.36
N LEU A 189 1.11 5.73 -19.08
CA LEU A 189 1.81 4.94 -18.07
C LEU A 189 1.15 3.57 -17.93
N LEU A 190 1.93 2.50 -18.04
CA LEU A 190 1.47 1.12 -17.88
C LEU A 190 1.99 0.56 -16.55
N MET A 191 1.09 0.25 -15.62
CA MET A 191 1.42 -0.33 -14.31
C MET A 191 0.68 -1.65 -14.10
N PRO A 192 1.15 -2.76 -14.74
CA PRO A 192 0.45 -4.05 -14.74
C PRO A 192 0.47 -4.76 -13.39
N GLY A 193 1.15 -4.20 -12.40
CA GLY A 193 1.29 -4.75 -11.05
C GLY A 193 2.71 -5.17 -10.70
N SER A 194 2.89 -5.58 -9.45
CA SER A 194 4.18 -6.00 -8.88
C SER A 194 4.30 -7.52 -8.70
N ARG A 195 3.25 -8.27 -9.00
CA ARG A 195 3.25 -9.74 -8.91
C ARG A 195 3.18 -10.35 -10.29
N LYS A 196 3.93 -11.43 -10.50
CA LYS A 196 3.96 -12.14 -11.80
C LYS A 196 2.57 -12.47 -12.34
N GLN A 197 1.64 -12.89 -11.49
CA GLN A 197 0.26 -13.20 -11.91
C GLN A 197 -0.53 -11.98 -12.36
N GLU A 198 -0.28 -10.80 -11.76
CA GLU A 198 -0.89 -9.54 -12.18
C GLU A 198 -0.39 -9.16 -13.58
N VAL A 199 0.94 -9.18 -13.77
CA VAL A 199 1.59 -8.90 -15.06
C VAL A 199 1.05 -9.85 -16.15
N LEU A 200 1.03 -11.16 -15.89
CA LEU A 200 0.54 -12.17 -16.83
C LEU A 200 -0.95 -11.96 -17.22
N SER A 201 -1.75 -11.39 -16.34
CA SER A 201 -3.19 -11.21 -16.58
C SER A 201 -3.55 -9.88 -17.22
N LEU A 202 -2.68 -8.85 -17.12
CA LEU A 202 -3.01 -7.49 -17.53
C LEU A 202 -2.10 -6.90 -18.60
N LEU A 203 -0.81 -7.28 -18.66
CA LEU A 203 0.13 -6.61 -19.54
C LEU A 203 -0.23 -6.80 -21.02
N ASP A 204 -0.65 -8.00 -21.41
CA ASP A 204 -0.99 -8.29 -22.80
C ASP A 204 -2.17 -7.42 -23.28
N VAL A 205 -3.26 -7.34 -22.52
CA VAL A 205 -4.40 -6.49 -22.87
C VAL A 205 -4.07 -4.99 -22.83
N MET A 206 -3.16 -4.56 -21.94
CA MET A 206 -2.66 -3.18 -21.93
C MET A 206 -1.88 -2.85 -23.20
N LEU A 207 -1.01 -3.76 -23.66
CA LEU A 207 -0.23 -3.61 -24.89
C LEU A 207 -1.12 -3.62 -26.13
N GLU A 208 -2.08 -4.54 -26.21
CA GLU A 208 -3.06 -4.59 -27.31
C GLU A 208 -3.91 -3.31 -27.36
N SER A 209 -4.27 -2.76 -26.19
CA SER A 209 -4.93 -1.45 -26.13
C SER A 209 -4.00 -0.34 -26.63
N GLY A 210 -2.69 -0.43 -26.33
CA GLY A 210 -1.68 0.47 -26.87
C GLY A 210 -1.58 0.43 -28.40
N GLU A 211 -1.60 -0.75 -29.02
CA GLU A 211 -1.67 -0.90 -30.49
C GLU A 211 -2.90 -0.20 -31.07
N ARG A 212 -4.04 -0.33 -30.42
CA ARG A 212 -5.29 0.31 -30.85
C ARG A 212 -5.24 1.83 -30.67
N LEU A 213 -4.64 2.34 -29.61
CA LEU A 213 -4.43 3.77 -29.40
C LEU A 213 -3.52 4.37 -30.48
N LEU A 214 -2.48 3.68 -30.90
CA LEU A 214 -1.60 4.10 -31.99
C LEU A 214 -2.29 4.19 -33.36
N GLN A 215 -3.40 3.46 -33.57
CA GLN A 215 -4.22 3.59 -34.77
C GLN A 215 -5.02 4.90 -34.80
N SER A 216 -5.33 5.45 -33.62
CA SER A 216 -6.08 6.70 -33.49
C SER A 216 -5.19 7.93 -33.28
N HIS A 217 -4.00 7.74 -32.74
CA HIS A 217 -3.02 8.77 -32.41
C HIS A 217 -1.63 8.34 -32.84
N GLU A 218 -1.07 9.00 -33.83
CA GLU A 218 0.27 8.68 -34.37
C GLU A 218 1.40 8.95 -33.36
N ASP A 219 1.19 9.86 -32.41
CA ASP A 219 2.20 10.28 -31.44
C ASP A 219 1.81 9.97 -29.99
N VAL A 220 1.94 8.69 -29.62
CA VAL A 220 1.77 8.21 -28.24
C VAL A 220 3.05 7.57 -27.76
N GLN A 221 3.48 7.91 -26.55
CA GLN A 221 4.60 7.26 -25.87
C GLN A 221 4.07 6.41 -24.72
N PHE A 222 4.55 5.19 -24.60
CA PHE A 222 4.21 4.27 -23.52
C PHE A 222 5.40 4.06 -22.60
N PHE A 223 5.17 4.18 -21.31
CA PHE A 223 6.17 3.97 -20.27
C PHE A 223 5.71 2.85 -19.33
N LEU A 224 6.64 2.00 -18.91
CA LEU A 224 6.37 0.88 -18.02
C LEU A 224 7.44 0.86 -16.90
N PRO A 225 7.16 1.40 -15.71
CA PRO A 225 8.06 1.27 -14.57
C PRO A 225 8.10 -0.18 -14.10
N ARG A 226 9.29 -0.76 -14.09
CA ARG A 226 9.49 -2.14 -13.68
C ARG A 226 9.48 -2.28 -12.16
N ALA A 227 8.60 -3.09 -11.64
CA ALA A 227 8.67 -3.50 -10.24
C ALA A 227 9.92 -4.39 -10.01
N HIS A 228 10.65 -4.16 -8.92
CA HIS A 228 11.87 -4.93 -8.58
C HIS A 228 11.65 -6.45 -8.45
N THR A 229 10.41 -6.87 -8.26
CA THR A 229 9.99 -8.28 -8.16
C THR A 229 9.81 -8.96 -9.51
N ILE A 230 9.87 -8.21 -10.62
CA ILE A 230 9.66 -8.70 -11.98
C ILE A 230 10.96 -8.60 -12.76
N GLU A 231 11.37 -9.67 -13.42
CA GLU A 231 12.54 -9.67 -14.27
C GLU A 231 12.27 -8.87 -15.54
N ARG A 232 13.26 -8.06 -15.97
CA ARG A 232 13.15 -7.24 -17.17
C ARG A 232 12.85 -8.06 -18.41
N SER A 233 13.51 -9.22 -18.55
CA SER A 233 13.30 -10.14 -19.67
C SER A 233 11.88 -10.69 -19.78
N GLU A 234 11.16 -10.82 -18.66
CA GLU A 234 9.75 -11.22 -18.66
C GLU A 234 8.86 -10.14 -19.29
N LEU A 235 9.12 -8.86 -19.01
CA LEU A 235 8.40 -7.74 -19.63
C LEU A 235 8.73 -7.59 -21.11
N GLU A 236 10.02 -7.69 -21.46
CA GLU A 236 10.49 -7.61 -22.85
C GLU A 236 9.88 -8.72 -23.73
N ALA A 237 9.63 -9.91 -23.18
CA ALA A 237 8.97 -10.99 -23.92
C ALA A 237 7.56 -10.58 -24.38
N PHE A 238 6.74 -9.96 -23.51
CA PHE A 238 5.43 -9.45 -23.89
C PHE A 238 5.50 -8.30 -24.89
N ILE A 239 6.43 -7.36 -24.67
CA ILE A 239 6.55 -6.17 -25.54
C ILE A 239 6.99 -6.56 -26.95
N ASN A 240 7.91 -7.53 -27.07
CA ASN A 240 8.41 -7.99 -28.36
C ASN A 240 7.36 -8.76 -29.19
N GLU A 241 6.32 -9.28 -28.57
CA GLU A 241 5.19 -9.92 -29.26
C GLU A 241 4.18 -8.90 -29.83
N ARG A 242 4.32 -7.62 -29.47
CA ARG A 242 3.42 -6.54 -29.84
C ARG A 242 4.15 -5.39 -30.55
N ASN A 243 3.45 -4.68 -31.42
CA ASN A 243 3.98 -3.52 -32.14
C ASN A 243 3.77 -2.21 -31.38
N VAL A 244 4.07 -2.19 -30.07
CA VAL A 244 3.95 -1.00 -29.22
C VAL A 244 5.32 -0.59 -28.73
N PRO A 245 5.78 0.63 -29.04
CA PRO A 245 7.04 1.15 -28.54
C PRO A 245 6.93 1.51 -27.06
N VAL A 246 7.26 0.56 -26.17
CA VAL A 246 7.23 0.76 -24.72
C VAL A 246 8.62 1.01 -24.17
N THR A 247 8.79 2.08 -23.41
CA THR A 247 10.01 2.36 -22.65
C THR A 247 9.88 1.75 -21.25
N ILE A 248 10.67 0.71 -20.96
CA ILE A 248 10.77 0.16 -19.61
C ILE A 248 11.68 1.07 -18.79
N THR A 249 11.21 1.54 -17.63
CA THR A 249 11.96 2.38 -16.70
C THR A 249 12.24 1.63 -15.40
N GLU A 250 13.33 1.98 -14.70
CA GLU A 250 13.80 1.28 -13.49
C GLU A 250 13.55 2.13 -12.22
N ASP A 251 13.72 3.45 -12.32
CA ASP A 251 13.74 4.38 -11.21
C ASP A 251 12.84 5.58 -11.48
N TYR A 252 12.68 6.43 -10.46
CA TYR A 252 11.98 7.72 -10.54
C TYR A 252 10.52 7.62 -11.01
N THR A 253 9.79 6.62 -10.50
CA THR A 253 8.40 6.36 -10.91
C THR A 253 7.49 7.58 -10.68
N TYR A 254 7.69 8.37 -9.61
CA TYR A 254 6.89 9.54 -9.34
C TYR A 254 7.23 10.70 -10.30
N ASP A 255 8.49 10.82 -10.71
CA ASP A 255 8.90 11.78 -11.74
C ASP A 255 8.31 11.41 -13.10
N LEU A 256 8.20 10.13 -13.40
CA LEU A 256 7.50 9.64 -14.58
C LEU A 256 5.99 9.91 -14.52
N MET A 257 5.35 9.68 -13.37
CA MET A 257 3.93 9.96 -13.15
C MET A 257 3.58 11.44 -13.39
N GLN A 258 4.45 12.39 -13.00
CA GLN A 258 4.17 13.82 -13.16
C GLN A 258 4.13 14.28 -14.63
N ILE A 259 4.78 13.53 -15.55
CA ILE A 259 4.82 13.89 -16.97
C ILE A 259 3.80 13.10 -17.81
N CYS A 260 3.20 12.04 -17.28
CA CYS A 260 2.20 11.25 -17.99
C CYS A 260 0.81 11.90 -17.98
N ASP A 261 0.03 11.60 -19.01
CA ASP A 261 -1.32 12.14 -19.22
C ASP A 261 -2.40 11.21 -18.68
N VAL A 262 -2.17 9.88 -18.75
CA VAL A 262 -3.06 8.84 -18.22
C VAL A 262 -2.26 7.62 -17.78
N CYS A 263 -2.79 6.88 -16.80
CA CYS A 263 -2.24 5.62 -16.32
C CYS A 263 -3.24 4.47 -16.45
N LEU A 264 -2.79 3.33 -16.95
CA LEU A 264 -3.46 2.03 -16.82
C LEU A 264 -2.82 1.30 -15.62
N ALA A 265 -3.54 1.10 -14.54
CA ALA A 265 -2.97 0.54 -13.32
C ALA A 265 -3.71 -0.71 -12.84
N ALA A 266 -2.95 -1.73 -12.43
CA ALA A 266 -3.48 -2.83 -11.64
C ALA A 266 -4.03 -2.32 -10.30
N SER A 267 -5.07 -2.97 -9.78
CA SER A 267 -5.61 -2.63 -8.46
C SER A 267 -4.57 -2.88 -7.36
N GLY A 268 -4.38 -1.89 -6.49
CA GLY A 268 -3.44 -1.94 -5.38
C GLY A 268 -3.02 -0.55 -4.93
N THR A 269 -1.93 -0.48 -4.16
CA THR A 269 -1.36 0.77 -3.64
C THR A 269 -0.96 1.73 -4.77
N ALA A 270 -0.56 1.20 -5.93
CA ALA A 270 -0.20 1.98 -7.09
C ALA A 270 -1.30 2.97 -7.54
N THR A 271 -2.58 2.58 -7.43
CA THR A 271 -3.69 3.49 -7.76
C THR A 271 -3.82 4.66 -6.78
N LEU A 272 -3.39 4.47 -5.54
CA LEU A 272 -3.34 5.55 -4.57
C LEU A 272 -2.12 6.47 -4.82
N GLU A 273 -0.99 5.90 -5.25
CA GLU A 273 0.19 6.66 -5.67
C GLU A 273 -0.12 7.54 -6.89
N THR A 274 -0.81 6.99 -7.91
CA THR A 274 -1.25 7.80 -9.06
C THR A 274 -2.24 8.90 -8.64
N ALA A 275 -3.14 8.62 -7.69
CA ALA A 275 -4.06 9.61 -7.15
C ALA A 275 -3.33 10.75 -6.44
N MET A 276 -2.28 10.44 -5.67
CA MET A 276 -1.46 11.44 -5.00
C MET A 276 -0.64 12.29 -5.96
N MET A 277 -0.28 11.74 -7.11
CA MET A 277 0.34 12.45 -8.24
C MET A 277 -0.68 13.16 -9.13
N GLU A 278 -1.97 13.09 -8.78
CA GLU A 278 -3.08 13.67 -9.55
C GLU A 278 -3.08 13.16 -11.00
N LEU A 279 -2.59 11.95 -11.26
CA LEU A 279 -2.50 11.35 -12.58
C LEU A 279 -3.81 10.62 -12.92
N PRO A 280 -4.55 11.04 -13.97
CA PRO A 280 -5.73 10.31 -14.43
C PRO A 280 -5.43 8.84 -14.63
N THR A 281 -6.25 7.97 -14.04
CA THR A 281 -5.97 6.54 -13.95
C THR A 281 -7.20 5.73 -14.30
N VAL A 282 -7.02 4.68 -15.08
CA VAL A 282 -8.01 3.61 -15.29
C VAL A 282 -7.53 2.38 -14.52
N LEU A 283 -8.32 1.95 -13.56
CA LEU A 283 -8.01 0.76 -12.77
C LEU A 283 -8.41 -0.50 -13.51
N LEU A 284 -7.50 -1.44 -13.62
CA LEU A 284 -7.73 -2.76 -14.20
C LEU A 284 -7.58 -3.84 -13.12
N TYR A 285 -8.56 -4.74 -13.02
CA TYR A 285 -8.52 -5.82 -12.05
C TYR A 285 -9.01 -7.13 -12.64
N LYS A 286 -8.13 -8.11 -12.73
CA LYS A 286 -8.44 -9.44 -13.27
C LYS A 286 -7.81 -10.51 -12.38
N VAL A 287 -8.65 -11.36 -11.82
CA VAL A 287 -8.26 -12.52 -11.00
C VAL A 287 -9.01 -13.76 -11.46
N SER A 288 -8.64 -14.93 -10.95
CA SER A 288 -9.36 -16.14 -11.32
C SER A 288 -10.86 -16.02 -10.99
N PRO A 289 -11.78 -16.58 -11.80
CA PRO A 289 -13.23 -16.50 -11.56
C PRO A 289 -13.64 -17.00 -10.18
N ILE A 290 -12.94 -18.01 -9.67
CA ILE A 290 -13.18 -18.58 -8.33
C ILE A 290 -12.82 -17.54 -7.25
N THR A 291 -11.66 -16.91 -7.36
CA THR A 291 -11.21 -15.87 -6.42
C THR A 291 -12.16 -14.69 -6.43
N TYR A 292 -12.61 -14.26 -7.60
CA TYR A 292 -13.56 -13.16 -7.75
C TYR A 292 -14.93 -13.49 -7.15
N GLY A 293 -15.45 -14.70 -7.42
CA GLY A 293 -16.71 -15.16 -6.84
C GLY A 293 -16.69 -15.20 -5.31
N ILE A 294 -15.60 -15.70 -4.72
CA ILE A 294 -15.40 -15.67 -3.26
C ILE A 294 -15.31 -14.22 -2.77
N GLY A 295 -14.54 -13.37 -3.46
CA GLY A 295 -14.40 -11.96 -3.11
C GLY A 295 -15.75 -11.25 -3.04
N LYS A 296 -16.60 -11.39 -4.06
CA LYS A 296 -17.97 -10.81 -4.09
C LYS A 296 -18.85 -11.26 -2.93
N MET A 297 -18.68 -12.48 -2.45
CA MET A 297 -19.49 -13.01 -1.32
C MET A 297 -19.01 -12.51 0.04
N VAL A 298 -17.73 -12.16 0.17
CA VAL A 298 -17.10 -11.82 1.44
C VAL A 298 -16.89 -10.33 1.64
N VAL A 299 -16.68 -9.60 0.52
CA VAL A 299 -16.36 -8.17 0.50
C VAL A 299 -17.61 -7.37 0.13
N ASN A 300 -18.06 -6.54 1.04
CA ASN A 300 -19.21 -5.65 0.84
C ASN A 300 -18.72 -4.23 0.48
N LEU A 301 -18.05 -4.11 -0.67
CA LEU A 301 -17.55 -2.83 -1.18
C LEU A 301 -18.23 -2.48 -2.50
N THR A 302 -18.53 -1.21 -2.66
CA THR A 302 -19.02 -0.64 -3.93
C THR A 302 -17.89 -0.43 -4.92
N HIS A 303 -16.66 -0.23 -4.43
CA HIS A 303 -15.47 0.06 -5.22
C HIS A 303 -14.30 -0.83 -4.81
N VAL A 304 -13.40 -1.10 -5.76
CA VAL A 304 -12.19 -1.91 -5.58
C VAL A 304 -10.94 -1.01 -5.45
N GLY A 305 -10.92 0.12 -6.13
CA GLY A 305 -9.83 1.08 -6.12
C GLY A 305 -9.78 1.92 -4.85
N LEU A 306 -8.62 2.02 -4.24
CA LEU A 306 -8.42 2.83 -3.06
C LEU A 306 -8.84 4.31 -3.25
N PRO A 307 -8.56 4.97 -4.39
CA PRO A 307 -9.03 6.33 -4.63
C PRO A 307 -10.56 6.47 -4.53
N ASN A 308 -11.32 5.53 -5.11
CA ASN A 308 -12.79 5.53 -5.07
C ASN A 308 -13.31 5.26 -3.65
N ILE A 309 -12.64 4.36 -2.92
CA ILE A 309 -12.98 4.06 -1.53
C ILE A 309 -12.74 5.29 -0.65
N VAL A 310 -11.60 5.98 -0.80
CA VAL A 310 -11.29 7.21 -0.05
C VAL A 310 -12.25 8.33 -0.42
N ALA A 311 -12.60 8.46 -1.71
CA ALA A 311 -13.56 9.45 -2.18
C ALA A 311 -14.98 9.17 -1.66
N GLY A 312 -15.37 7.89 -1.52
CA GLY A 312 -16.73 7.43 -1.27
C GLY A 312 -17.61 7.46 -2.53
N LYS A 313 -17.01 7.61 -3.70
CA LYS A 313 -17.64 7.65 -5.02
C LYS A 313 -16.62 7.23 -6.09
N GLU A 314 -17.09 6.94 -7.30
CA GLU A 314 -16.21 6.71 -8.43
C GLU A 314 -15.54 8.03 -8.86
N VAL A 315 -14.19 8.07 -8.76
CA VAL A 315 -13.34 9.17 -9.22
C VAL A 315 -12.35 8.70 -10.28
N ILE A 316 -12.08 7.39 -10.33
CA ILE A 316 -11.37 6.72 -11.41
C ILE A 316 -12.22 5.57 -11.93
N PRO A 317 -12.27 5.32 -13.25
CA PRO A 317 -12.96 4.16 -13.82
C PRO A 317 -12.33 2.84 -13.31
N GLU A 318 -13.19 1.87 -13.01
CA GLU A 318 -12.80 0.52 -12.61
C GLU A 318 -13.26 -0.50 -13.65
N LEU A 319 -12.35 -1.07 -14.43
CA LEU A 319 -12.61 -2.18 -15.32
C LEU A 319 -12.28 -3.49 -14.61
N LEU A 320 -13.29 -4.33 -14.37
CA LEU A 320 -13.18 -5.51 -13.52
C LEU A 320 -13.48 -6.78 -14.33
N GLN A 321 -12.64 -7.79 -14.23
CA GLN A 321 -12.83 -9.11 -14.83
C GLN A 321 -13.09 -9.06 -16.33
N ASP A 322 -14.34 -9.33 -16.78
CA ASP A 322 -14.74 -9.39 -18.18
C ASP A 322 -14.81 -8.01 -18.84
N ASP A 323 -14.92 -6.94 -18.02
CA ASP A 323 -14.84 -5.56 -18.50
C ASP A 323 -13.40 -5.16 -18.88
N VAL A 324 -12.39 -5.94 -18.46
CA VAL A 324 -10.99 -5.74 -18.89
C VAL A 324 -10.83 -6.25 -20.31
N SER A 325 -11.23 -5.42 -21.28
CA SER A 325 -11.14 -5.67 -22.71
C SER A 325 -10.48 -4.48 -23.42
N VAL A 326 -9.90 -4.74 -24.60
CA VAL A 326 -9.24 -3.71 -25.41
C VAL A 326 -10.19 -2.55 -25.72
N ASP A 327 -11.40 -2.88 -26.16
CA ASP A 327 -12.41 -1.86 -26.51
C ASP A 327 -12.81 -1.02 -25.29
N ALA A 328 -13.03 -1.63 -24.12
CA ALA A 328 -13.39 -0.91 -22.91
C ALA A 328 -12.23 -0.01 -22.44
N ILE A 329 -10.98 -0.52 -22.46
CA ILE A 329 -9.79 0.26 -22.08
C ILE A 329 -9.64 1.47 -23.02
N VAL A 330 -9.67 1.26 -24.32
CA VAL A 330 -9.50 2.33 -25.31
C VAL A 330 -10.60 3.37 -25.19
N ASN A 331 -11.88 2.95 -25.11
CA ASN A 331 -13.02 3.85 -24.96
C ASN A 331 -12.95 4.69 -23.66
N THR A 332 -12.33 4.14 -22.60
CA THR A 332 -12.14 4.84 -21.33
C THR A 332 -10.95 5.79 -21.36
N VAL A 333 -9.87 5.42 -22.05
CA VAL A 333 -8.62 6.20 -22.13
C VAL A 333 -8.72 7.36 -23.09
N LEU A 334 -9.37 7.18 -24.27
CA LEU A 334 -9.44 8.22 -25.30
C LEU A 334 -10.00 9.57 -24.78
N PRO A 335 -11.10 9.63 -24.03
CA PRO A 335 -11.58 10.89 -23.47
C PRO A 335 -10.58 11.55 -22.52
N LEU A 336 -9.79 10.77 -21.78
CA LEU A 336 -8.76 11.28 -20.88
C LEU A 336 -7.55 11.85 -21.62
N LEU A 337 -7.26 11.37 -22.82
CA LEU A 337 -6.19 11.87 -23.67
C LEU A 337 -6.62 13.08 -24.52
N ASP A 338 -7.86 13.11 -24.98
CA ASP A 338 -8.31 14.05 -26.01
C ASP A 338 -9.11 15.24 -25.47
N ASP A 339 -9.83 15.03 -24.36
CA ASP A 339 -10.63 16.09 -23.75
C ASP A 339 -9.93 16.63 -22.49
N LEU A 340 -9.37 17.82 -22.63
CA LEU A 340 -8.68 18.50 -21.51
C LEU A 340 -9.61 18.72 -20.32
N GLN A 341 -10.92 18.92 -20.53
CA GLN A 341 -11.88 19.13 -19.43
C GLN A 341 -12.09 17.84 -18.65
N VAL A 342 -12.22 16.71 -19.34
CA VAL A 342 -12.35 15.39 -18.71
C VAL A 342 -11.10 15.05 -17.91
N ASN A 343 -9.91 15.27 -18.49
CA ASN A 343 -8.64 15.04 -17.81
C ASN A 343 -8.49 15.93 -16.56
N GLN A 344 -8.72 17.23 -16.68
CA GLN A 344 -8.63 18.18 -15.57
C GLN A 344 -9.67 17.91 -14.49
N HIS A 345 -10.88 17.49 -14.86
CA HIS A 345 -11.89 17.10 -13.88
C HIS A 345 -11.41 15.93 -13.03
N MET A 346 -10.89 14.86 -13.64
CA MET A 346 -10.35 13.72 -12.90
C MET A 346 -9.16 14.12 -12.01
N ARG A 347 -8.24 14.96 -12.51
CA ARG A 347 -7.13 15.50 -11.67
C ARG A 347 -7.65 16.25 -10.45
N SER A 348 -8.70 17.05 -10.61
CA SER A 348 -9.33 17.75 -9.49
C SER A 348 -9.95 16.80 -8.46
N GLU A 349 -10.63 15.73 -8.91
CA GLU A 349 -11.17 14.71 -8.02
C GLU A 349 -10.07 13.94 -7.29
N LEU A 350 -8.95 13.65 -7.96
CA LEU A 350 -7.80 12.98 -7.35
C LEU A 350 -7.10 13.88 -6.33
N ARG A 351 -7.06 15.21 -6.54
CA ARG A 351 -6.59 16.18 -5.54
C ARG A 351 -7.44 16.13 -4.28
N ASN A 352 -8.76 16.04 -4.40
CA ASN A 352 -9.66 15.87 -3.25
C ASN A 352 -9.38 14.55 -2.51
N VAL A 353 -9.03 13.47 -3.23
CA VAL A 353 -8.60 12.20 -2.61
C VAL A 353 -7.32 12.40 -1.80
N LYS A 354 -6.32 13.06 -2.40
CA LYS A 354 -5.03 13.38 -1.74
C LYS A 354 -5.25 14.16 -0.44
N GLU A 355 -6.09 15.19 -0.46
CA GLU A 355 -6.42 15.99 0.72
C GLU A 355 -7.04 15.15 1.85
N LYS A 356 -7.92 14.19 1.50
CA LYS A 356 -8.52 13.27 2.49
C LYS A 356 -7.52 12.31 3.14
N LEU A 357 -6.36 12.08 2.54
CA LEU A 357 -5.31 11.23 3.12
C LEU A 357 -4.54 11.92 4.25
N GLY A 358 -4.83 13.18 4.51
CA GLY A 358 -4.24 13.96 5.59
C GLY A 358 -2.99 14.73 5.19
N GLU A 359 -2.39 15.37 6.18
CA GLU A 359 -1.19 16.18 6.00
C GLU A 359 0.08 15.35 6.17
N SER A 360 1.20 15.85 5.65
CA SER A 360 2.54 15.33 5.87
C SER A 360 2.84 15.12 7.37
N GLY A 361 3.76 14.21 7.69
CA GLY A 361 4.18 13.91 9.06
C GLY A 361 3.40 12.76 9.71
N ALA A 362 2.74 11.90 8.93
CA ALA A 362 2.02 10.74 9.45
C ALA A 362 2.90 9.86 10.36
N VAL A 363 4.14 9.59 9.95
CA VAL A 363 5.10 8.77 10.71
C VAL A 363 5.46 9.43 12.05
N ASN A 364 5.62 10.75 12.07
CA ASN A 364 5.94 11.49 13.29
C ASN A 364 4.77 11.46 14.29
N ARG A 365 3.53 11.56 13.79
CA ARG A 365 2.32 11.43 14.64
C ARG A 365 2.24 10.02 15.24
N VAL A 366 2.51 8.97 14.48
CA VAL A 366 2.60 7.59 15.01
C VAL A 366 3.67 7.46 16.08
N ALA A 367 4.88 8.01 15.84
CA ALA A 367 5.97 7.97 16.80
C ALA A 367 5.59 8.70 18.11
N GLN A 368 4.92 9.86 18.01
CA GLN A 368 4.44 10.60 19.19
C GLN A 368 3.42 9.79 19.98
N LEU A 369 2.44 9.15 19.31
CA LEU A 369 1.44 8.31 19.99
C LEU A 369 2.09 7.13 20.72
N ILE A 370 3.11 6.50 20.13
CA ILE A 370 3.85 5.41 20.77
C ILE A 370 4.57 5.92 22.01
N TYR A 371 5.22 7.08 21.90
CA TYR A 371 5.99 7.68 22.98
C TYR A 371 5.08 8.08 24.16
N ASP A 372 3.96 8.70 23.89
CA ASP A 372 2.99 9.11 24.92
C ASP A 372 2.39 7.90 25.63
N LEU A 373 2.01 6.87 24.88
CA LEU A 373 1.48 5.62 25.43
C LEU A 373 2.50 4.90 26.34
N GLY A 374 3.80 4.94 25.98
CA GLY A 374 4.86 4.38 26.79
C GLY A 374 5.13 5.17 28.07
N LYS A 375 4.99 6.51 28.02
CA LYS A 375 5.13 7.37 29.21
C LYS A 375 3.99 7.22 30.22
N GLU A 376 2.77 7.09 29.75
CA GLU A 376 1.62 6.85 30.63
C GLU A 376 1.85 5.63 31.51
N LYS A 377 2.33 4.53 30.94
CA LYS A 377 2.64 3.30 31.69
C LYS A 377 3.81 3.44 32.67
N THR A 378 4.82 4.24 32.32
CA THR A 378 6.00 4.40 33.20
C THR A 378 5.66 5.23 34.46
N ASN A 379 4.57 6.01 34.40
CA ASN A 379 4.11 6.85 35.52
C ASN A 379 3.06 6.15 36.40
N GLU A 380 2.53 4.99 36.01
CA GLU A 380 1.69 4.11 36.80
C GLU A 380 2.54 3.09 37.58
#